data_dfb1b16e1bca30ba7f319d3cdf8de793
#
_entry.id   dfb1b16e1bca30ba7f319d3cdf8de793
#
_cell.length_a   1.000
_cell.length_b   1.000
_cell.length_c   1.000
_cell.angle_alpha   90.00
_cell.angle_beta   90.00
_cell.angle_gamma   90.00
#
_symmetry.space_group_name_H-M   'P 1'
#
loop_
_entity.id
_entity.type
_entity.pdbx_description
1 polymer ?
#
loop_
_entity_poly.entity_id
_entity_poly.type
_entity_poly.pdbx_seq_one_letter_code
_entity_poly.pdbx_strand_id
1 'polypeptide(L)'
;MHPASAGATQPTPVLEQRALQQIRARNFAAAAQLYRQAVGQGDASAAAYSNLAALELQANRIEPAAALLEQALQLAPNNAEAWLNLGTAQHALGRSEQAAESCRRAAALKPGFAKAYANLGHALHACSDAQGALEAYSKALALQPLYPEVLSAQGVVLRELGHITDSIAALERALEQRADYPEAMNNLGLSLQEAGQIEGAVHWFEQALAIKPAQSEILSNLGLALMEQGRMDQAQARFREALQHNPLYAEAHRHLSYCVNGREDPEPQQAAQACLNELKDQAKAYHLYFCIGKYQQDRQDPAAADWFCKANQSRSAQLEGTWTLPDPSDLIRTNTTLLEPSGAPTAPPQAQPSTPRLIFIVGLPRSGSTLVETILSQNQELIDLGEVPYLNQAMAGGSTIEAIRSRYQAAIQTRADYRPDAAALSDKFLYNFAYCPVLAAAFPDCRIVHVHRNPMDNLWSTFTNHFAQGNEWTYRLDHSVAFYHLYRQVMAAHEQSIPGRIYHLNYNQLTRHPERVIPSLIEHCGFDFDEAYLHPERGRRQIHTASAVQARSPINSRSVGRWQHYRDLLQPYADQLEALGYSTAIEPIA
;
A
#
# COMPACT_ATOMS: atom_id res chain seq x y z
N MET A 1 -74.82 -20.16 -16.13
CA MET A 1 -73.92 -19.23 -15.46
C MET A 1 -73.40 -19.90 -14.21
N HIS A 2 -72.21 -20.48 -14.26
CA HIS A 2 -71.49 -20.92 -13.05
C HIS A 2 -70.62 -19.78 -12.56
N PRO A 3 -70.64 -19.42 -11.27
CA PRO A 3 -69.68 -18.49 -10.73
C PRO A 3 -68.29 -19.18 -10.59
N ALA A 4 -67.27 -18.55 -11.16
CA ALA A 4 -65.89 -18.95 -10.96
C ALA A 4 -65.62 -19.02 -9.46
N SER A 5 -65.16 -20.18 -8.97
CA SER A 5 -64.70 -20.36 -7.63
C SER A 5 -63.49 -19.42 -7.39
N ALA A 6 -63.72 -18.35 -6.65
CA ALA A 6 -62.63 -17.59 -6.04
C ALA A 6 -61.78 -18.58 -5.22
N GLY A 7 -60.57 -18.85 -5.64
CA GLY A 7 -59.66 -19.73 -4.93
C GLY A 7 -59.48 -19.20 -3.51
N ALA A 8 -59.95 -19.96 -2.53
CA ALA A 8 -59.82 -19.61 -1.12
C ALA A 8 -58.34 -19.42 -0.80
N THR A 9 -57.96 -18.21 -0.39
CA THR A 9 -56.60 -17.89 0.08
C THR A 9 -56.28 -18.79 1.28
N GLN A 10 -55.22 -19.58 1.17
CA GLN A 10 -54.80 -20.44 2.30
C GLN A 10 -54.36 -19.61 3.48
N PRO A 11 -54.68 -19.99 4.72
CA PRO A 11 -54.20 -19.28 5.91
C PRO A 11 -52.67 -19.20 5.98
N THR A 12 -52.12 -18.10 6.47
CA THR A 12 -50.68 -17.83 6.60
C THR A 12 -49.90 -18.99 7.22
N PRO A 13 -50.31 -19.59 8.38
CA PRO A 13 -49.59 -20.73 8.95
C PRO A 13 -49.48 -21.95 8.04
N VAL A 14 -50.48 -22.18 7.22
CA VAL A 14 -50.47 -23.30 6.23
C VAL A 14 -49.50 -23.01 5.09
N LEU A 15 -49.43 -21.77 4.62
CA LEU A 15 -48.46 -21.35 3.61
C LEU A 15 -47.04 -21.48 4.11
N GLU A 16 -46.74 -21.03 5.35
CA GLU A 16 -45.45 -21.15 5.98
C GLU A 16 -45.01 -22.61 6.15
N GLN A 17 -45.90 -23.48 6.63
CA GLN A 17 -45.61 -24.90 6.77
C GLN A 17 -45.31 -25.57 5.42
N ARG A 18 -46.06 -25.25 4.38
CA ARG A 18 -45.81 -25.73 3.01
C ARG A 18 -44.51 -25.19 2.45
N ALA A 19 -44.17 -23.92 2.72
CA ALA A 19 -42.90 -23.34 2.33
C ALA A 19 -41.72 -24.07 2.98
N LEU A 20 -41.80 -24.39 4.27
CA LEU A 20 -40.80 -25.22 4.96
C LEU A 20 -40.64 -26.61 4.36
N GLN A 21 -41.75 -27.25 3.93
CA GLN A 21 -41.69 -28.53 3.22
C GLN A 21 -40.94 -28.39 1.88
N GLN A 22 -41.19 -27.31 1.13
CA GLN A 22 -40.47 -27.03 -0.13
C GLN A 22 -38.96 -26.76 0.12
N ILE A 23 -38.57 -26.10 1.20
CA ILE A 23 -37.17 -25.95 1.60
C ILE A 23 -36.51 -27.31 1.83
N ARG A 24 -37.21 -28.21 2.60
CA ARG A 24 -36.72 -29.58 2.84
C ARG A 24 -36.56 -30.38 1.55
N ALA A 25 -37.48 -30.17 0.58
CA ALA A 25 -37.41 -30.74 -0.75
C ALA A 25 -36.43 -30.05 -1.70
N ARG A 26 -35.64 -29.04 -1.22
CA ARG A 26 -34.72 -28.20 -2.00
C ARG A 26 -35.40 -27.43 -3.15
N ASN A 27 -36.71 -27.24 -3.09
CA ASN A 27 -37.46 -26.45 -4.07
C ASN A 27 -37.57 -24.98 -3.59
N PHE A 28 -36.46 -24.26 -3.67
CA PHE A 28 -36.32 -22.90 -3.11
C PHE A 28 -37.23 -21.87 -3.82
N ALA A 29 -37.46 -22.02 -5.13
CA ALA A 29 -38.35 -21.14 -5.88
C ALA A 29 -39.81 -21.24 -5.41
N ALA A 30 -40.31 -22.46 -5.23
CA ALA A 30 -41.68 -22.71 -4.71
C ALA A 30 -41.78 -22.24 -3.24
N ALA A 31 -40.77 -22.46 -2.43
CA ALA A 31 -40.73 -21.97 -1.06
C ALA A 31 -40.82 -20.43 -1.00
N ALA A 32 -40.01 -19.72 -1.80
CA ALA A 32 -40.04 -18.26 -1.88
C ALA A 32 -41.41 -17.72 -2.31
N GLN A 33 -42.07 -18.38 -3.27
CA GLN A 33 -43.43 -18.00 -3.71
C GLN A 33 -44.46 -18.14 -2.57
N LEU A 34 -44.42 -19.24 -1.83
CA LEU A 34 -45.31 -19.47 -0.69
C LEU A 34 -45.06 -18.46 0.44
N TYR A 35 -43.82 -18.19 0.77
CA TYR A 35 -43.49 -17.14 1.77
C TYR A 35 -43.91 -15.75 1.31
N ARG A 36 -43.75 -15.38 0.01
CA ARG A 36 -44.26 -14.10 -0.50
C ARG A 36 -45.79 -14.01 -0.38
N GLN A 37 -46.52 -15.11 -0.60
CA GLN A 37 -47.96 -15.15 -0.38
C GLN A 37 -48.30 -14.96 1.10
N ALA A 38 -47.57 -15.62 2.01
CA ALA A 38 -47.79 -15.48 3.44
C ALA A 38 -47.52 -14.03 3.91
N VAL A 39 -46.39 -13.45 3.49
CA VAL A 39 -46.03 -12.06 3.82
C VAL A 39 -47.04 -11.05 3.24
N GLY A 40 -47.59 -11.33 2.04
CA GLY A 40 -48.62 -10.48 1.40
C GLY A 40 -49.97 -10.49 2.12
N GLN A 41 -50.23 -11.45 3.00
CA GLN A 41 -51.44 -11.48 3.87
C GLN A 41 -51.33 -10.57 5.10
N GLY A 42 -50.10 -10.14 5.46
CA GLY A 42 -49.83 -9.13 6.51
C GLY A 42 -49.74 -9.68 7.93
N ASP A 43 -49.93 -10.99 8.14
CA ASP A 43 -49.88 -11.68 9.44
C ASP A 43 -48.77 -12.75 9.51
N ALA A 44 -47.74 -12.65 8.64
CA ALA A 44 -46.65 -13.60 8.58
C ALA A 44 -45.76 -13.55 9.84
N SER A 45 -45.23 -14.74 10.21
CA SER A 45 -44.33 -14.85 11.36
C SER A 45 -42.97 -14.23 11.07
N ALA A 46 -42.24 -13.84 12.12
CA ALA A 46 -40.85 -13.39 12.03
C ALA A 46 -39.96 -14.43 11.30
N ALA A 47 -40.24 -15.72 11.50
CA ALA A 47 -39.55 -16.82 10.83
C ALA A 47 -39.84 -16.84 9.30
N ALA A 48 -41.06 -16.53 8.89
CA ALA A 48 -41.40 -16.45 7.48
C ALA A 48 -40.66 -15.31 6.79
N TYR A 49 -40.63 -14.12 7.38
CA TYR A 49 -39.83 -12.99 6.90
C TYR A 49 -38.36 -13.35 6.80
N SER A 50 -37.76 -13.95 7.84
CA SER A 50 -36.35 -14.33 7.86
C SER A 50 -36.01 -15.39 6.81
N ASN A 51 -36.88 -16.40 6.65
CA ASN A 51 -36.67 -17.46 5.66
C ASN A 51 -36.81 -16.93 4.20
N LEU A 52 -37.79 -16.05 3.97
CA LEU A 52 -37.92 -15.39 2.67
C LEU A 52 -36.67 -14.55 2.38
N ALA A 53 -36.22 -13.76 3.34
CA ALA A 53 -35.01 -12.96 3.18
C ALA A 53 -33.79 -13.81 2.85
N ALA A 54 -33.61 -14.96 3.50
CA ALA A 54 -32.51 -15.88 3.19
C ALA A 54 -32.58 -16.39 1.74
N LEU A 55 -33.79 -16.69 1.24
CA LEU A 55 -34.02 -17.09 -0.14
C LEU A 55 -33.80 -15.93 -1.14
N GLU A 56 -34.16 -14.71 -0.76
CA GLU A 56 -33.87 -13.50 -1.55
C GLU A 56 -32.36 -13.21 -1.64
N LEU A 57 -31.60 -13.36 -0.52
CA LEU A 57 -30.14 -13.27 -0.51
C LEU A 57 -29.51 -14.31 -1.45
N GLN A 58 -29.99 -15.55 -1.37
CA GLN A 58 -29.51 -16.64 -2.22
C GLN A 58 -29.78 -16.38 -3.71
N ALA A 59 -30.88 -15.65 -4.02
CA ALA A 59 -31.24 -15.21 -5.37
C ALA A 59 -30.57 -13.87 -5.77
N ASN A 60 -29.61 -13.37 -4.99
CA ASN A 60 -28.92 -12.09 -5.17
C ASN A 60 -29.84 -10.85 -5.19
N ARG A 61 -31.01 -10.93 -4.52
CA ARG A 61 -31.94 -9.81 -4.34
C ARG A 61 -31.75 -9.16 -2.98
N ILE A 62 -30.67 -8.39 -2.85
CA ILE A 62 -30.14 -7.93 -1.57
C ILE A 62 -31.05 -6.91 -0.88
N GLU A 63 -31.52 -5.88 -1.61
CA GLU A 63 -32.40 -4.83 -1.09
C GLU A 63 -33.75 -5.39 -0.53
N PRO A 64 -34.47 -6.22 -1.27
CA PRO A 64 -35.68 -6.90 -0.74
C PRO A 64 -35.39 -7.76 0.49
N ALA A 65 -34.22 -8.43 0.54
CA ALA A 65 -33.85 -9.25 1.68
C ALA A 65 -33.62 -8.40 2.94
N ALA A 66 -32.94 -7.25 2.81
CA ALA A 66 -32.72 -6.34 3.93
C ALA A 66 -34.04 -5.83 4.51
N ALA A 67 -34.98 -5.39 3.67
CA ALA A 67 -36.29 -4.92 4.12
C ALA A 67 -37.10 -6.02 4.85
N LEU A 68 -37.06 -7.27 4.35
CA LEU A 68 -37.70 -8.41 5.01
C LEU A 68 -37.06 -8.73 6.37
N LEU A 69 -35.73 -8.61 6.51
CA LEU A 69 -35.04 -8.84 7.76
C LEU A 69 -35.35 -7.75 8.79
N GLU A 70 -35.50 -6.51 8.38
CA GLU A 70 -35.94 -5.43 9.24
C GLU A 70 -37.36 -5.72 9.80
N GLN A 71 -38.28 -6.19 8.97
CA GLN A 71 -39.61 -6.61 9.43
C GLN A 71 -39.56 -7.81 10.37
N ALA A 72 -38.72 -8.81 10.07
CA ALA A 72 -38.51 -9.95 10.93
C ALA A 72 -38.00 -9.53 12.32
N LEU A 73 -37.09 -8.57 12.38
CA LEU A 73 -36.48 -8.07 13.62
C LEU A 73 -37.41 -7.14 14.41
N GLN A 74 -38.35 -6.45 13.76
CA GLN A 74 -39.44 -5.75 14.46
C GLN A 74 -40.31 -6.73 15.23
N LEU A 75 -40.58 -7.91 14.67
CA LEU A 75 -41.38 -8.95 15.31
C LEU A 75 -40.58 -9.79 16.34
N ALA A 76 -39.29 -10.01 16.08
CA ALA A 76 -38.42 -10.85 16.89
C ALA A 76 -37.03 -10.22 17.05
N PRO A 77 -36.86 -9.19 17.91
CA PRO A 77 -35.61 -8.44 18.04
C PRO A 77 -34.40 -9.26 18.54
N ASN A 78 -34.66 -10.40 19.18
CA ASN A 78 -33.63 -11.27 19.75
C ASN A 78 -33.18 -12.41 18.81
N ASN A 79 -33.48 -12.32 17.52
CA ASN A 79 -33.06 -13.32 16.54
C ASN A 79 -31.64 -13.02 16.03
N ALA A 80 -30.64 -13.69 16.59
CA ALA A 80 -29.23 -13.51 16.21
C ALA A 80 -28.95 -13.85 14.73
N GLU A 81 -29.66 -14.82 14.15
CA GLU A 81 -29.47 -15.22 12.74
C GLU A 81 -30.07 -14.17 11.78
N ALA A 82 -31.20 -13.56 12.14
CA ALA A 82 -31.78 -12.47 11.36
C ALA A 82 -30.87 -11.23 11.40
N TRP A 83 -30.30 -10.89 12.55
CA TRP A 83 -29.28 -9.82 12.68
C TRP A 83 -28.05 -10.10 11.83
N LEU A 84 -27.52 -11.34 11.84
CA LEU A 84 -26.37 -11.71 10.99
C LEU A 84 -26.69 -11.55 9.50
N ASN A 85 -27.86 -12.05 9.07
CA ASN A 85 -28.28 -11.96 7.68
C ASN A 85 -28.52 -10.50 7.24
N LEU A 86 -29.06 -9.66 8.14
CA LEU A 86 -29.20 -8.21 7.89
C LEU A 86 -27.83 -7.55 7.73
N GLY A 87 -26.87 -7.85 8.61
CA GLY A 87 -25.50 -7.36 8.48
C GLY A 87 -24.85 -7.79 7.17
N THR A 88 -25.09 -9.04 6.74
CA THR A 88 -24.61 -9.54 5.43
C THR A 88 -25.24 -8.76 4.27
N ALA A 89 -26.54 -8.51 4.31
CA ALA A 89 -27.23 -7.73 3.29
C ALA A 89 -26.75 -6.28 3.24
N GLN A 90 -26.63 -5.63 4.40
CA GLN A 90 -26.16 -4.25 4.52
C GLN A 90 -24.73 -4.10 4.01
N HIS A 91 -23.84 -5.04 4.31
CA HIS A 91 -22.48 -5.05 3.78
C HIS A 91 -22.46 -5.16 2.25
N ALA A 92 -23.27 -6.05 1.68
CA ALA A 92 -23.40 -6.20 0.23
C ALA A 92 -24.00 -4.95 -0.47
N LEU A 93 -24.75 -4.13 0.28
CA LEU A 93 -25.28 -2.83 -0.19
C LEU A 93 -24.29 -1.66 0.05
N GLY A 94 -23.09 -1.92 0.55
CA GLY A 94 -22.10 -0.88 0.89
C GLY A 94 -22.44 -0.09 2.16
N ARG A 95 -23.42 -0.53 2.97
CA ARG A 95 -23.84 0.12 4.24
C ARG A 95 -23.04 -0.45 5.39
N SER A 96 -21.71 -0.25 5.36
CA SER A 96 -20.75 -0.95 6.22
C SER A 96 -20.93 -0.68 7.71
N GLU A 97 -21.24 0.56 8.10
CA GLU A 97 -21.48 0.94 9.50
C GLU A 97 -22.72 0.24 10.07
N GLN A 98 -23.81 0.18 9.28
CA GLN A 98 -25.03 -0.52 9.67
C GLN A 98 -24.78 -2.03 9.76
N ALA A 99 -24.00 -2.58 8.84
CA ALA A 99 -23.60 -3.98 8.85
C ALA A 99 -22.80 -4.33 10.11
N ALA A 100 -21.86 -3.48 10.52
CA ALA A 100 -21.09 -3.66 11.76
C ALA A 100 -22.00 -3.69 13.00
N GLU A 101 -22.95 -2.77 13.09
CA GLU A 101 -23.91 -2.73 14.21
C GLU A 101 -24.79 -3.99 14.24
N SER A 102 -25.32 -4.40 13.09
CA SER A 102 -26.15 -5.62 12.98
C SER A 102 -25.35 -6.86 13.39
N CYS A 103 -24.10 -6.99 12.94
CA CYS A 103 -23.23 -8.10 13.33
C CYS A 103 -22.84 -8.07 14.82
N ARG A 104 -22.64 -6.88 15.43
CA ARG A 104 -22.42 -6.74 16.89
C ARG A 104 -23.63 -7.25 17.66
N ARG A 105 -24.85 -6.92 17.23
CA ARG A 105 -26.08 -7.41 17.86
C ARG A 105 -26.21 -8.92 17.75
N ALA A 106 -25.91 -9.49 16.56
CA ALA A 106 -25.89 -10.93 16.37
C ALA A 106 -24.89 -11.63 17.33
N ALA A 107 -23.68 -11.08 17.45
CA ALA A 107 -22.64 -11.60 18.35
C ALA A 107 -23.01 -11.45 19.82
N ALA A 108 -23.65 -10.35 20.23
CA ALA A 108 -24.10 -10.12 21.60
C ALA A 108 -25.22 -11.11 21.99
N LEU A 109 -26.16 -11.38 21.07
CA LEU A 109 -27.24 -12.35 21.31
C LEU A 109 -26.73 -13.80 21.35
N LYS A 110 -25.69 -14.12 20.60
CA LYS A 110 -25.11 -15.47 20.52
C LYS A 110 -23.57 -15.39 20.55
N PRO A 111 -22.95 -15.30 21.75
CA PRO A 111 -21.48 -15.11 21.88
C PRO A 111 -20.62 -16.20 21.24
N GLY A 112 -21.15 -17.41 21.02
CA GLY A 112 -20.48 -18.50 20.30
C GLY A 112 -20.67 -18.48 18.77
N PHE A 113 -21.13 -17.36 18.20
CA PHE A 113 -21.47 -17.30 16.77
C PHE A 113 -20.28 -16.80 15.94
N ALA A 114 -19.33 -17.69 15.63
CA ALA A 114 -18.11 -17.37 14.88
C ALA A 114 -18.39 -16.57 13.59
N LYS A 115 -19.45 -16.92 12.85
CA LYS A 115 -19.83 -16.24 11.61
C LYS A 115 -20.23 -14.78 11.84
N ALA A 116 -20.83 -14.45 12.98
CA ALA A 116 -21.18 -13.06 13.33
C ALA A 116 -19.91 -12.20 13.53
N TYR A 117 -18.91 -12.76 14.22
CA TYR A 117 -17.62 -12.08 14.36
C TYR A 117 -16.86 -11.97 13.04
N ALA A 118 -16.91 -12.99 12.17
CA ALA A 118 -16.31 -12.93 10.85
C ALA A 118 -16.93 -11.79 10.00
N ASN A 119 -18.26 -11.72 9.94
CA ASN A 119 -18.96 -10.67 9.20
C ASN A 119 -18.77 -9.28 9.86
N LEU A 120 -18.65 -9.21 11.19
CA LEU A 120 -18.28 -7.98 11.89
C LEU A 120 -16.90 -7.49 11.44
N GLY A 121 -15.92 -8.40 11.36
CA GLY A 121 -14.59 -8.08 10.85
C GLY A 121 -14.62 -7.53 9.43
N HIS A 122 -15.37 -8.15 8.52
CA HIS A 122 -15.54 -7.65 7.15
C HIS A 122 -16.19 -6.25 7.11
N ALA A 123 -17.21 -6.02 7.93
CA ALA A 123 -17.89 -4.74 7.99
C ALA A 123 -16.99 -3.62 8.57
N LEU A 124 -16.23 -3.92 9.63
CA LEU A 124 -15.27 -2.97 10.23
C LEU A 124 -14.12 -2.64 9.28
N HIS A 125 -13.59 -3.64 8.57
CA HIS A 125 -12.57 -3.43 7.55
C HIS A 125 -13.07 -2.50 6.44
N ALA A 126 -14.32 -2.70 5.98
CA ALA A 126 -14.95 -1.82 5.00
C ALA A 126 -15.23 -0.39 5.53
N CYS A 127 -15.27 -0.21 6.87
CA CYS A 127 -15.29 1.09 7.53
C CYS A 127 -13.89 1.68 7.76
N SER A 128 -12.83 1.05 7.26
CA SER A 128 -11.42 1.41 7.51
C SER A 128 -11.00 1.29 8.98
N ASP A 129 -11.73 0.51 9.78
CA ASP A 129 -11.36 0.13 11.15
C ASP A 129 -10.60 -1.20 11.14
N ALA A 130 -9.33 -1.13 10.72
CA ALA A 130 -8.48 -2.31 10.59
C ALA A 130 -8.23 -2.99 11.95
N GLN A 131 -8.05 -2.21 13.03
CA GLN A 131 -7.82 -2.75 14.36
C GLN A 131 -9.06 -3.48 14.90
N GLY A 132 -10.24 -2.89 14.78
CA GLY A 132 -11.49 -3.53 15.16
C GLY A 132 -11.78 -4.78 14.32
N ALA A 133 -11.44 -4.77 13.03
CA ALA A 133 -11.56 -5.94 12.16
C ALA A 133 -10.65 -7.09 12.63
N LEU A 134 -9.39 -6.79 12.98
CA LEU A 134 -8.43 -7.78 13.49
C LEU A 134 -8.93 -8.44 14.78
N GLU A 135 -9.50 -7.66 15.72
CA GLU A 135 -10.09 -8.18 16.94
C GLU A 135 -11.29 -9.09 16.66
N ALA A 136 -12.16 -8.69 15.74
CA ALA A 136 -13.33 -9.47 15.36
C ALA A 136 -12.93 -10.80 14.70
N TYR A 137 -11.97 -10.79 13.77
CA TYR A 137 -11.44 -12.02 13.15
C TYR A 137 -10.78 -12.93 14.18
N SER A 138 -10.03 -12.38 15.13
CA SER A 138 -9.39 -13.15 16.20
C SER A 138 -10.44 -13.87 17.07
N LYS A 139 -11.56 -13.21 17.39
CA LYS A 139 -12.70 -13.85 18.09
C LYS A 139 -13.36 -14.93 17.25
N ALA A 140 -13.54 -14.71 15.94
CA ALA A 140 -14.09 -15.72 15.04
C ALA A 140 -13.22 -16.98 14.99
N LEU A 141 -11.90 -16.81 14.87
CA LEU A 141 -10.92 -17.91 14.82
C LEU A 141 -10.75 -18.62 16.18
N ALA A 142 -10.92 -17.92 17.29
CA ALA A 142 -10.95 -18.55 18.62
C ALA A 142 -12.16 -19.49 18.77
N LEU A 143 -13.30 -19.16 18.16
CA LEU A 143 -14.51 -19.99 18.15
C LEU A 143 -14.47 -21.09 17.08
N GLN A 144 -13.88 -20.81 15.96
CA GLN A 144 -13.76 -21.72 14.82
C GLN A 144 -12.35 -21.64 14.22
N PRO A 145 -11.37 -22.42 14.72
CA PRO A 145 -9.97 -22.37 14.25
C PRO A 145 -9.78 -22.77 12.78
N LEU A 146 -10.66 -23.61 12.25
CA LEU A 146 -10.67 -24.05 10.85
C LEU A 146 -11.62 -23.15 10.04
N TYR A 147 -11.11 -21.98 9.65
CA TYR A 147 -11.89 -20.98 8.88
C TYR A 147 -10.97 -20.24 7.91
N PRO A 148 -10.62 -20.86 6.77
CA PRO A 148 -9.62 -20.33 5.84
C PRO A 148 -9.99 -18.96 5.27
N GLU A 149 -11.29 -18.66 5.08
CA GLU A 149 -11.71 -17.34 4.61
C GLU A 149 -11.38 -16.23 5.63
N VAL A 150 -11.58 -16.49 6.92
CA VAL A 150 -11.28 -15.53 7.98
C VAL A 150 -9.77 -15.39 8.18
N LEU A 151 -9.01 -16.48 8.09
CA LEU A 151 -7.55 -16.43 8.13
C LEU A 151 -6.98 -15.59 6.98
N SER A 152 -7.52 -15.75 5.76
CA SER A 152 -7.12 -14.93 4.62
C SER A 152 -7.47 -13.45 4.82
N ALA A 153 -8.67 -13.15 5.31
CA ALA A 153 -9.08 -11.77 5.61
C ALA A 153 -8.25 -11.16 6.74
N GLN A 154 -7.93 -11.94 7.79
CA GLN A 154 -7.03 -11.51 8.86
C GLN A 154 -5.63 -11.19 8.32
N GLY A 155 -5.10 -12.02 7.41
CA GLY A 155 -3.82 -11.77 6.77
C GLY A 155 -3.78 -10.44 6.00
N VAL A 156 -4.86 -10.10 5.28
CA VAL A 156 -4.97 -8.81 4.59
C VAL A 156 -4.89 -7.64 5.60
N VAL A 157 -5.68 -7.71 6.67
CA VAL A 157 -5.71 -6.65 7.69
C VAL A 157 -4.38 -6.53 8.43
N LEU A 158 -3.73 -7.65 8.75
CA LEU A 158 -2.39 -7.65 9.37
C LEU A 158 -1.36 -6.97 8.47
N ARG A 159 -1.39 -7.21 7.17
CA ARG A 159 -0.54 -6.54 6.19
C ARG A 159 -0.78 -5.03 6.16
N GLU A 160 -2.04 -4.59 6.14
CA GLU A 160 -2.41 -3.17 6.17
C GLU A 160 -1.93 -2.46 7.45
N LEU A 161 -1.90 -3.18 8.58
CA LEU A 161 -1.37 -2.68 9.86
C LEU A 161 0.17 -2.77 9.95
N GLY A 162 0.85 -3.27 8.91
CA GLY A 162 2.31 -3.43 8.87
C GLY A 162 2.83 -4.65 9.63
N HIS A 163 1.96 -5.54 10.11
CA HIS A 163 2.32 -6.80 10.77
C HIS A 163 2.60 -7.90 9.74
N ILE A 164 3.61 -7.71 8.89
CA ILE A 164 3.84 -8.51 7.69
C ILE A 164 4.11 -10.00 8.02
N THR A 165 4.92 -10.25 9.06
CA THR A 165 5.22 -11.64 9.48
C THR A 165 3.96 -12.39 9.92
N ASP A 166 3.10 -11.74 10.68
CA ASP A 166 1.84 -12.34 11.15
C ASP A 166 0.86 -12.55 9.99
N SER A 167 0.86 -11.62 9.02
CA SER A 167 0.09 -11.74 7.78
C SER A 167 0.48 -13.00 7.00
N ILE A 168 1.79 -13.21 6.77
CA ILE A 168 2.30 -14.40 6.10
C ILE A 168 1.85 -15.67 6.83
N ALA A 169 2.05 -15.72 8.15
CA ALA A 169 1.67 -16.88 8.95
C ALA A 169 0.16 -17.17 8.90
N ALA A 170 -0.70 -16.14 8.92
CA ALA A 170 -2.16 -16.30 8.80
C ALA A 170 -2.57 -16.86 7.42
N LEU A 171 -1.93 -16.36 6.35
CA LEU A 171 -2.21 -16.78 4.97
C LEU A 171 -1.69 -18.21 4.69
N GLU A 172 -0.53 -18.57 5.20
CA GLU A 172 -0.02 -19.95 5.14
C GLU A 172 -0.98 -20.93 5.82
N ARG A 173 -1.46 -20.60 7.03
CA ARG A 173 -2.49 -21.39 7.72
C ARG A 173 -3.79 -21.49 6.93
N ALA A 174 -4.19 -20.44 6.20
CA ALA A 174 -5.37 -20.49 5.33
C ALA A 174 -5.17 -21.51 4.20
N LEU A 175 -3.96 -21.53 3.60
CA LEU A 175 -3.59 -22.45 2.53
C LEU A 175 -3.38 -23.90 3.02
N GLU A 176 -2.88 -24.10 4.23
CA GLU A 176 -2.85 -25.43 4.88
C GLU A 176 -4.25 -26.04 5.01
N GLN A 177 -5.27 -25.20 5.29
CA GLN A 177 -6.66 -25.65 5.40
C GLN A 177 -7.35 -25.82 4.05
N ARG A 178 -6.99 -25.01 3.06
CA ARG A 178 -7.54 -25.03 1.69
C ARG A 178 -6.45 -24.69 0.69
N ALA A 179 -5.80 -25.73 0.15
CA ALA A 179 -4.67 -25.58 -0.75
C ALA A 179 -5.02 -24.91 -2.10
N ASP A 180 -6.26 -25.08 -2.59
CA ASP A 180 -6.78 -24.50 -3.84
C ASP A 180 -7.50 -23.17 -3.58
N TYR A 181 -6.80 -22.18 -3.00
CA TYR A 181 -7.36 -20.88 -2.65
C TYR A 181 -6.59 -19.71 -3.31
N PRO A 182 -6.87 -19.41 -4.60
CA PRO A 182 -6.14 -18.39 -5.35
C PRO A 182 -6.10 -17.00 -4.69
N GLU A 183 -7.19 -16.60 -4.03
CA GLU A 183 -7.26 -15.31 -3.35
C GLU A 183 -6.28 -15.26 -2.15
N ALA A 184 -6.16 -16.34 -1.37
CA ALA A 184 -5.17 -16.42 -0.29
C ALA A 184 -3.75 -16.49 -0.82
N MET A 185 -3.51 -17.22 -1.94
CA MET A 185 -2.21 -17.26 -2.62
C MET A 185 -1.78 -15.88 -3.11
N ASN A 186 -2.70 -15.11 -3.71
CA ASN A 186 -2.44 -13.74 -4.13
C ASN A 186 -2.09 -12.84 -2.93
N ASN A 187 -2.85 -12.93 -1.84
CA ASN A 187 -2.59 -12.15 -0.64
C ASN A 187 -1.26 -12.53 0.02
N LEU A 188 -0.89 -13.81 0.01
CA LEU A 188 0.41 -14.28 0.49
C LEU A 188 1.54 -13.75 -0.39
N GLY A 189 1.37 -13.77 -1.72
CA GLY A 189 2.30 -13.16 -2.66
C GLY A 189 2.54 -11.68 -2.37
N LEU A 190 1.47 -10.90 -2.11
CA LEU A 190 1.59 -9.49 -1.74
C LEU A 190 2.31 -9.29 -0.40
N SER A 191 2.02 -10.10 0.61
CA SER A 191 2.70 -10.03 1.92
C SER A 191 4.18 -10.41 1.83
N LEU A 192 4.52 -11.41 1.02
CA LEU A 192 5.90 -11.80 0.74
C LEU A 192 6.66 -10.72 -0.03
N GLN A 193 5.99 -10.05 -0.97
CA GLN A 193 6.57 -8.92 -1.71
C GLN A 193 6.90 -7.77 -0.77
N GLU A 194 6.00 -7.40 0.14
CA GLU A 194 6.25 -6.38 1.17
C GLU A 194 7.36 -6.80 2.16
N ALA A 195 7.52 -8.11 2.41
CA ALA A 195 8.62 -8.66 3.20
C ALA A 195 9.96 -8.69 2.44
N GLY A 196 10.00 -8.30 1.16
CA GLY A 196 11.18 -8.39 0.29
C GLY A 196 11.48 -9.81 -0.22
N GLN A 197 10.58 -10.78 -0.02
CA GLN A 197 10.73 -12.17 -0.45
C GLN A 197 10.13 -12.38 -1.85
N ILE A 198 10.71 -11.70 -2.86
CA ILE A 198 10.11 -11.57 -4.20
C ILE A 198 10.01 -12.89 -4.94
N GLU A 199 10.98 -13.80 -4.78
CA GLU A 199 10.93 -15.16 -5.37
C GLU A 199 9.71 -15.92 -4.85
N GLY A 200 9.44 -15.84 -3.54
CA GLY A 200 8.26 -16.44 -2.93
C GLY A 200 6.97 -15.81 -3.44
N ALA A 201 6.95 -14.48 -3.60
CA ALA A 201 5.80 -13.78 -4.15
C ALA A 201 5.49 -14.22 -5.58
N VAL A 202 6.49 -14.27 -6.46
CA VAL A 202 6.35 -14.76 -7.85
C VAL A 202 5.78 -16.17 -7.86
N HIS A 203 6.35 -17.06 -7.04
CA HIS A 203 5.88 -18.45 -6.93
C HIS A 203 4.39 -18.51 -6.59
N TRP A 204 3.94 -17.81 -5.58
CA TRP A 204 2.55 -17.87 -5.15
C TRP A 204 1.57 -17.21 -6.14
N PHE A 205 1.97 -16.13 -6.83
CA PHE A 205 1.18 -15.57 -7.92
C PHE A 205 1.05 -16.56 -9.08
N GLU A 206 2.12 -17.27 -9.45
CA GLU A 206 2.09 -18.31 -10.48
C GLU A 206 1.19 -19.49 -10.08
N GLN A 207 1.22 -19.94 -8.82
CA GLN A 207 0.30 -20.96 -8.31
C GLN A 207 -1.16 -20.52 -8.37
N ALA A 208 -1.46 -19.28 -7.99
CA ALA A 208 -2.80 -18.72 -8.09
C ALA A 208 -3.32 -18.68 -9.53
N LEU A 209 -2.46 -18.28 -10.47
CA LEU A 209 -2.78 -18.25 -11.91
C LEU A 209 -2.90 -19.65 -12.53
N ALA A 210 -2.21 -20.66 -12.00
CA ALA A 210 -2.39 -22.03 -12.44
C ALA A 210 -3.81 -22.55 -12.17
N ILE A 211 -4.47 -22.06 -11.11
CA ILE A 211 -5.85 -22.40 -10.76
C ILE A 211 -6.85 -21.49 -11.50
N LYS A 212 -6.56 -20.18 -11.54
CA LYS A 212 -7.42 -19.15 -12.18
C LYS A 212 -6.60 -18.28 -13.15
N PRO A 213 -6.39 -18.73 -14.40
CA PRO A 213 -5.50 -18.06 -15.35
C PRO A 213 -5.91 -16.65 -15.76
N ALA A 214 -7.21 -16.35 -15.80
CA ALA A 214 -7.75 -15.09 -16.33
C ALA A 214 -7.96 -14.01 -15.26
N GLN A 215 -7.13 -13.97 -14.21
CA GLN A 215 -7.23 -12.99 -13.13
C GLN A 215 -6.30 -11.81 -13.39
N SER A 216 -6.84 -10.72 -13.95
CA SER A 216 -6.07 -9.53 -14.34
C SER A 216 -5.31 -8.90 -13.16
N GLU A 217 -5.87 -8.93 -11.94
CA GLU A 217 -5.23 -8.44 -10.73
C GLU A 217 -3.97 -9.25 -10.41
N ILE A 218 -4.07 -10.59 -10.39
CA ILE A 218 -2.94 -11.48 -10.07
C ILE A 218 -1.86 -11.38 -11.15
N LEU A 219 -2.26 -11.30 -12.44
CA LEU A 219 -1.33 -11.08 -13.54
C LEU A 219 -0.57 -9.74 -13.39
N SER A 220 -1.26 -8.69 -12.94
CA SER A 220 -0.64 -7.40 -12.69
C SER A 220 0.32 -7.44 -11.49
N ASN A 221 -0.06 -8.12 -10.40
CA ASN A 221 0.80 -8.30 -9.23
C ASN A 221 2.06 -9.12 -9.58
N LEU A 222 1.91 -10.21 -10.34
CA LEU A 222 3.05 -10.97 -10.88
C LEU A 222 3.95 -10.09 -11.74
N GLY A 223 3.36 -9.24 -12.60
CA GLY A 223 4.10 -8.28 -13.41
C GLY A 223 4.94 -7.32 -12.57
N LEU A 224 4.40 -6.78 -11.47
CA LEU A 224 5.13 -5.93 -10.53
C LEU A 224 6.29 -6.67 -9.86
N ALA A 225 6.05 -7.87 -9.35
CA ALA A 225 7.09 -8.69 -8.73
C ALA A 225 8.23 -9.04 -9.73
N LEU A 226 7.89 -9.36 -10.97
CA LEU A 226 8.87 -9.58 -12.04
C LEU A 226 9.67 -8.32 -12.40
N MET A 227 9.02 -7.15 -12.37
CA MET A 227 9.68 -5.86 -12.59
C MET A 227 10.70 -5.56 -11.47
N GLU A 228 10.37 -5.87 -10.22
CA GLU A 228 11.28 -5.76 -9.08
C GLU A 228 12.50 -6.68 -9.22
N GLN A 229 12.31 -7.89 -9.76
CA GLN A 229 13.43 -8.78 -10.13
C GLN A 229 14.23 -8.29 -11.35
N GLY A 230 13.77 -7.25 -12.06
CA GLY A 230 14.39 -6.75 -13.30
C GLY A 230 14.06 -7.58 -14.55
N ARG A 231 13.10 -8.49 -14.46
CA ARG A 231 12.61 -9.32 -15.58
C ARG A 231 11.59 -8.54 -16.42
N MET A 232 12.05 -7.41 -17.00
CA MET A 232 11.18 -6.39 -17.61
C MET A 232 10.32 -6.92 -18.76
N ASP A 233 10.87 -7.77 -19.64
CA ASP A 233 10.13 -8.35 -20.77
C ASP A 233 9.00 -9.26 -20.27
N GLN A 234 9.25 -10.02 -19.21
CA GLN A 234 8.25 -10.90 -18.61
C GLN A 234 7.18 -10.08 -17.87
N ALA A 235 7.56 -9.03 -17.17
CA ALA A 235 6.61 -8.11 -16.52
C ALA A 235 5.68 -7.48 -17.56
N GLN A 236 6.25 -6.96 -18.66
CA GLN A 236 5.48 -6.41 -19.78
C GLN A 236 4.49 -7.43 -20.36
N ALA A 237 4.92 -8.69 -20.55
CA ALA A 237 4.05 -9.75 -21.05
C ALA A 237 2.86 -10.00 -20.09
N ARG A 238 3.08 -10.03 -18.76
CA ARG A 238 2.01 -10.22 -17.77
C ARG A 238 1.04 -9.04 -17.74
N PHE A 239 1.51 -7.79 -17.84
CA PHE A 239 0.62 -6.63 -17.93
C PHE A 239 -0.22 -6.65 -19.21
N ARG A 240 0.35 -7.03 -20.37
CA ARG A 240 -0.41 -7.18 -21.61
C ARG A 240 -1.47 -8.29 -21.49
N GLU A 241 -1.12 -9.42 -20.90
CA GLU A 241 -2.05 -10.52 -20.62
C GLU A 241 -3.20 -10.08 -19.69
N ALA A 242 -2.90 -9.33 -18.64
CA ALA A 242 -3.90 -8.74 -17.76
C ALA A 242 -4.91 -7.87 -18.53
N LEU A 243 -4.40 -7.05 -19.47
CA LEU A 243 -5.22 -6.17 -20.31
C LEU A 243 -5.99 -6.91 -21.41
N GLN A 244 -5.52 -8.08 -21.86
CA GLN A 244 -6.29 -8.94 -22.75
C GLN A 244 -7.54 -9.51 -22.05
N HIS A 245 -7.43 -9.88 -20.77
CA HIS A 245 -8.55 -10.38 -19.98
C HIS A 245 -9.46 -9.25 -19.47
N ASN A 246 -8.91 -8.11 -19.11
CA ASN A 246 -9.66 -6.94 -18.68
C ASN A 246 -9.08 -5.64 -19.27
N PRO A 247 -9.53 -5.21 -20.46
CA PRO A 247 -9.05 -3.98 -21.09
C PRO A 247 -9.32 -2.70 -20.27
N LEU A 248 -10.26 -2.74 -19.32
CA LEU A 248 -10.61 -1.62 -18.44
C LEU A 248 -9.86 -1.62 -17.11
N TYR A 249 -8.84 -2.46 -16.94
CA TYR A 249 -8.03 -2.52 -15.73
C TYR A 249 -7.01 -1.38 -15.70
N ALA A 250 -7.41 -0.24 -15.13
CA ALA A 250 -6.65 1.02 -15.17
C ALA A 250 -5.25 0.91 -14.55
N GLU A 251 -5.10 0.13 -13.46
CA GLU A 251 -3.83 -0.12 -12.80
C GLU A 251 -2.82 -0.81 -13.73
N ALA A 252 -3.27 -1.82 -14.51
CA ALA A 252 -2.39 -2.54 -15.44
C ALA A 252 -1.88 -1.65 -16.58
N HIS A 253 -2.70 -0.73 -17.09
CA HIS A 253 -2.24 0.28 -18.06
C HIS A 253 -1.12 1.14 -17.48
N ARG A 254 -1.26 1.60 -16.23
CA ARG A 254 -0.23 2.38 -15.55
C ARG A 254 1.05 1.55 -15.34
N HIS A 255 0.95 0.31 -14.90
CA HIS A 255 2.11 -0.56 -14.70
C HIS A 255 2.84 -0.85 -16.02
N LEU A 256 2.09 -1.12 -17.10
CA LEU A 256 2.66 -1.32 -18.42
C LEU A 256 3.46 -0.09 -18.90
N SER A 257 3.01 1.13 -18.56
CA SER A 257 3.71 2.35 -18.95
C SER A 257 5.11 2.50 -18.35
N TYR A 258 5.43 1.78 -17.29
CA TYR A 258 6.79 1.75 -16.74
C TYR A 258 7.73 0.82 -17.51
N CYS A 259 7.18 -0.16 -18.24
CA CYS A 259 7.95 -1.14 -19.02
C CYS A 259 8.09 -0.76 -20.49
N VAL A 260 7.20 0.08 -21.02
CA VAL A 260 7.13 0.42 -22.44
C VAL A 260 7.52 1.88 -22.67
N ASN A 261 8.43 2.10 -23.62
CA ASN A 261 8.79 3.44 -24.04
C ASN A 261 7.76 3.98 -25.05
N GLY A 262 7.07 5.05 -24.71
CA GLY A 262 6.04 5.65 -25.54
C GLY A 262 6.51 6.18 -26.91
N ARG A 263 7.83 6.35 -27.14
CA ARG A 263 8.39 6.70 -28.44
C ARG A 263 8.44 5.52 -29.41
N GLU A 264 8.67 4.33 -28.86
CA GLU A 264 8.90 3.10 -29.63
C GLU A 264 7.59 2.38 -29.94
N ASP A 265 6.65 2.41 -28.97
CA ASP A 265 5.37 1.72 -29.09
C ASP A 265 4.21 2.65 -28.67
N PRO A 266 3.40 3.13 -29.64
CA PRO A 266 2.26 4.00 -29.38
C PRO A 266 0.97 3.24 -28.99
N GLU A 267 0.90 1.93 -29.21
CA GLU A 267 -0.33 1.13 -29.03
C GLU A 267 -0.83 1.16 -27.60
N PRO A 268 0.00 0.97 -26.55
CA PRO A 268 -0.47 0.99 -25.17
C PRO A 268 -1.07 2.34 -24.74
N GLN A 269 -0.61 3.46 -25.30
CA GLN A 269 -1.22 4.76 -25.03
C GLN A 269 -2.62 4.85 -25.63
N GLN A 270 -2.81 4.35 -26.87
CA GLN A 270 -4.12 4.34 -27.50
C GLN A 270 -5.12 3.46 -26.73
N ALA A 271 -4.65 2.29 -26.25
CA ALA A 271 -5.44 1.41 -25.41
C ALA A 271 -5.82 2.08 -24.07
N ALA A 272 -4.90 2.80 -23.43
CA ALA A 272 -5.19 3.55 -22.20
C ALA A 272 -6.21 4.68 -22.44
N GLN A 273 -6.13 5.36 -23.60
CA GLN A 273 -7.10 6.39 -23.96
C GLN A 273 -8.49 5.80 -24.24
N ALA A 274 -8.58 4.64 -24.88
CA ALA A 274 -9.84 3.92 -25.09
C ALA A 274 -10.43 3.50 -23.73
N CYS A 275 -9.62 2.93 -22.84
CA CYS A 275 -10.01 2.58 -21.49
C CYS A 275 -10.59 3.79 -20.72
N LEU A 276 -9.93 4.95 -20.81
CA LEU A 276 -10.39 6.17 -20.13
C LEU A 276 -11.78 6.61 -20.60
N ASN A 277 -12.09 6.45 -21.90
CA ASN A 277 -13.39 6.82 -22.48
C ASN A 277 -14.53 5.89 -22.01
N GLU A 278 -14.21 4.65 -21.66
CA GLU A 278 -15.18 3.62 -21.26
C GLU A 278 -15.24 3.42 -19.75
N LEU A 279 -14.29 4.00 -18.99
CA LEU A 279 -14.15 3.79 -17.56
C LEU A 279 -15.35 4.34 -16.79
N LYS A 280 -16.09 3.43 -16.14
CA LYS A 280 -17.25 3.79 -15.30
C LYS A 280 -16.86 4.33 -13.94
N ASP A 281 -15.82 3.73 -13.34
CA ASP A 281 -15.29 4.13 -12.04
C ASP A 281 -14.30 5.27 -12.20
N GLN A 282 -14.79 6.50 -12.18
CA GLN A 282 -13.97 7.71 -12.33
C GLN A 282 -12.95 7.88 -11.19
N ALA A 283 -13.15 7.21 -10.04
CA ALA A 283 -12.15 7.23 -8.97
C ALA A 283 -10.83 6.59 -9.38
N LYS A 284 -10.83 5.70 -10.38
CA LYS A 284 -9.62 5.05 -10.92
C LYS A 284 -8.98 5.77 -12.12
N ALA A 285 -9.61 6.84 -12.62
CA ALA A 285 -9.13 7.55 -13.82
C ALA A 285 -7.71 8.10 -13.67
N TYR A 286 -7.26 8.43 -12.46
CA TYR A 286 -5.92 8.94 -12.21
C TYR A 286 -4.82 7.97 -12.67
N HIS A 287 -5.04 6.65 -12.62
CA HIS A 287 -4.09 5.68 -13.15
C HIS A 287 -3.84 5.88 -14.65
N LEU A 288 -4.92 6.10 -15.40
CA LEU A 288 -4.85 6.33 -16.84
C LEU A 288 -4.25 7.69 -17.16
N TYR A 289 -4.56 8.71 -16.37
CA TYR A 289 -3.94 10.03 -16.53
C TYR A 289 -2.42 9.98 -16.33
N PHE A 290 -1.93 9.32 -15.27
CA PHE A 290 -0.48 9.10 -15.09
C PHE A 290 0.12 8.30 -16.25
N CYS A 291 -0.56 7.25 -16.71
CA CYS A 291 -0.14 6.41 -17.82
C CYS A 291 0.03 7.22 -19.11
N ILE A 292 -1.00 7.98 -19.52
CA ILE A 292 -0.98 8.78 -20.76
C ILE A 292 0.07 9.90 -20.64
N GLY A 293 0.13 10.57 -19.49
CA GLY A 293 1.15 11.59 -19.22
C GLY A 293 2.57 11.04 -19.35
N LYS A 294 2.83 9.80 -18.86
CA LYS A 294 4.12 9.13 -18.98
C LYS A 294 4.50 8.86 -20.43
N TYR A 295 3.58 8.35 -21.25
CA TYR A 295 3.85 8.11 -22.68
C TYR A 295 4.11 9.41 -23.46
N GLN A 296 3.39 10.49 -23.15
CA GLN A 296 3.66 11.80 -23.73
C GLN A 296 4.99 12.39 -23.26
N GLN A 297 5.32 12.23 -21.97
CA GLN A 297 6.62 12.65 -21.44
C GLN A 297 7.78 11.93 -22.13
N ASP A 298 7.64 10.64 -22.44
CA ASP A 298 8.65 9.89 -23.21
C ASP A 298 8.91 10.49 -24.58
N ARG A 299 7.88 11.04 -25.23
CA ARG A 299 7.96 11.74 -26.51
C ARG A 299 8.42 13.19 -26.39
N GLN A 300 8.63 13.69 -25.18
CA GLN A 300 8.91 15.09 -24.87
C GLN A 300 7.76 16.04 -25.31
N ASP A 301 6.51 15.54 -25.30
CA ASP A 301 5.33 16.32 -25.61
C ASP A 301 4.97 17.20 -24.39
N PRO A 302 4.89 18.55 -24.56
CA PRO A 302 4.49 19.44 -23.47
C PRO A 302 3.12 19.14 -22.88
N ALA A 303 2.20 18.56 -23.66
CA ALA A 303 0.87 18.15 -23.19
C ALA A 303 0.90 17.09 -22.06
N ALA A 304 2.05 16.45 -21.81
CA ALA A 304 2.23 15.57 -20.66
C ALA A 304 1.91 16.28 -19.33
N ALA A 305 2.20 17.58 -19.21
CA ALA A 305 1.91 18.38 -18.02
C ALA A 305 0.42 18.39 -17.68
N ASP A 306 -0.46 18.56 -18.66
CA ASP A 306 -1.92 18.60 -18.46
C ASP A 306 -2.45 17.26 -17.92
N TRP A 307 -1.89 16.15 -18.41
CA TRP A 307 -2.27 14.82 -17.96
C TRP A 307 -1.83 14.55 -16.52
N PHE A 308 -0.62 14.97 -16.17
CA PHE A 308 -0.16 14.87 -14.77
C PHE A 308 -0.96 15.79 -13.85
N CYS A 309 -1.35 17.00 -14.27
CA CYS A 309 -2.25 17.86 -13.53
C CYS A 309 -3.60 17.19 -13.26
N LYS A 310 -4.23 16.59 -14.29
CA LYS A 310 -5.48 15.83 -14.13
C LYS A 310 -5.32 14.64 -13.18
N ALA A 311 -4.22 13.89 -13.31
CA ALA A 311 -3.92 12.74 -12.44
C ALA A 311 -3.83 13.17 -10.98
N ASN A 312 -3.05 14.20 -10.72
CA ASN A 312 -2.80 14.72 -9.37
C ASN A 312 -4.04 15.37 -8.78
N GLN A 313 -4.81 16.12 -9.57
CA GLN A 313 -6.08 16.69 -9.13
C GLN A 313 -7.08 15.60 -8.74
N SER A 314 -7.23 14.56 -9.58
CA SER A 314 -8.12 13.43 -9.28
C SER A 314 -7.69 12.70 -8.00
N ARG A 315 -6.39 12.48 -7.81
CA ARG A 315 -5.87 11.78 -6.63
C ARG A 315 -5.94 12.65 -5.37
N SER A 316 -5.59 13.94 -5.47
CA SER A 316 -5.66 14.90 -4.36
C SER A 316 -7.09 15.05 -3.81
N ALA A 317 -8.11 15.06 -4.69
CA ALA A 317 -9.51 15.11 -4.26
C ALA A 317 -9.94 13.89 -3.43
N GLN A 318 -9.39 12.70 -3.72
CA GLN A 318 -9.65 11.48 -2.93
C GLN A 318 -8.94 11.49 -1.58
N LEU A 319 -7.88 12.28 -1.44
CA LEU A 319 -7.04 12.38 -0.25
C LEU A 319 -7.31 13.68 0.54
N GLU A 320 -8.36 14.41 0.20
CA GLU A 320 -8.71 15.66 0.88
C GLU A 320 -8.93 15.42 2.38
N GLY A 321 -8.24 16.21 3.21
CA GLY A 321 -8.27 16.08 4.67
C GLY A 321 -7.43 14.94 5.27
N THR A 322 -6.79 14.10 4.46
CA THR A 322 -5.95 13.00 4.98
C THR A 322 -4.52 13.42 5.29
N TRP A 323 -4.08 14.58 4.79
CA TRP A 323 -2.71 15.06 4.98
C TRP A 323 -2.68 16.52 5.42
N THR A 324 -1.80 16.81 6.37
CA THR A 324 -1.47 18.16 6.83
C THR A 324 0.04 18.32 6.85
N LEU A 325 0.54 19.53 6.53
CA LEU A 325 1.97 19.81 6.62
C LEU A 325 2.39 19.78 8.10
N PRO A 326 3.37 18.94 8.49
CA PRO A 326 3.91 18.97 9.85
C PRO A 326 4.58 20.31 10.16
N ASP A 327 4.56 20.71 11.43
CA ASP A 327 5.37 21.86 11.88
C ASP A 327 6.84 21.43 11.98
N PRO A 328 7.78 22.08 11.29
CA PRO A 328 9.20 21.77 11.40
C PRO A 328 9.72 21.92 12.84
N SER A 329 9.16 22.83 13.62
CA SER A 329 9.52 23.03 15.03
C SER A 329 9.17 21.82 15.90
N ASP A 330 8.07 21.12 15.57
CA ASP A 330 7.66 19.91 16.28
C ASP A 330 8.62 18.75 16.02
N LEU A 331 9.06 18.59 14.77
CA LEU A 331 10.05 17.57 14.41
C LEU A 331 11.40 17.83 15.09
N ILE A 332 11.85 19.09 15.10
CA ILE A 332 13.10 19.49 15.76
C ILE A 332 12.99 19.29 17.29
N ARG A 333 11.87 19.71 17.90
CA ARG A 333 11.60 19.53 19.33
C ARG A 333 11.56 18.06 19.73
N THR A 334 10.94 17.20 18.93
CA THR A 334 10.90 15.75 19.16
C THR A 334 12.32 15.19 19.28
N ASN A 335 13.24 15.58 18.38
CA ASN A 335 14.63 15.17 18.49
C ASN A 335 15.28 15.68 19.79
N THR A 336 15.07 16.94 20.14
CA THR A 336 15.64 17.55 21.36
C THR A 336 15.14 16.81 22.61
N THR A 337 13.83 16.58 22.71
CA THR A 337 13.22 15.87 23.85
C THR A 337 13.74 14.44 24.00
N LEU A 338 13.92 13.73 22.88
CA LEU A 338 14.46 12.37 22.90
C LEU A 338 15.94 12.31 23.30
N LEU A 339 16.68 13.41 23.09
CA LEU A 339 18.10 13.52 23.44
C LEU A 339 18.32 14.04 24.87
N GLU A 340 17.29 14.60 25.52
CA GLU A 340 17.38 15.04 26.91
C GLU A 340 17.61 13.86 27.86
N PRO A 341 18.58 13.92 28.79
CA PRO A 341 18.83 12.82 29.71
C PRO A 341 17.63 12.56 30.62
N SER A 342 17.04 11.39 30.55
CA SER A 342 16.00 10.94 31.48
C SER A 342 16.64 10.52 32.81
N GLY A 343 17.01 11.48 33.67
CA GLY A 343 17.57 11.20 35.01
C GLY A 343 19.06 11.52 35.14
N ALA A 344 19.64 11.35 36.38
CA ALA A 344 20.97 11.71 36.75
C ALA A 344 22.04 11.23 35.76
N PRO A 345 23.11 12.01 35.51
CA PRO A 345 24.11 11.70 34.49
C PRO A 345 24.82 10.39 34.82
N THR A 346 24.36 9.31 34.27
CA THR A 346 25.21 8.14 34.07
C THR A 346 26.19 8.50 32.97
N ALA A 347 27.48 8.26 33.20
CA ALA A 347 28.51 8.45 32.19
C ALA A 347 28.03 7.86 30.87
N PRO A 348 28.25 8.53 29.71
CA PRO A 348 27.79 8.01 28.43
C PRO A 348 28.28 6.56 28.35
N PRO A 349 27.42 5.59 28.11
CA PRO A 349 27.88 4.23 27.92
C PRO A 349 28.91 4.27 26.82
N GLN A 350 30.09 3.67 27.06
CA GLN A 350 31.03 3.42 25.99
C GLN A 350 30.28 2.56 24.95
N ALA A 351 29.68 3.26 23.98
CA ALA A 351 28.91 2.60 22.95
C ALA A 351 29.86 1.67 22.20
N GLN A 352 29.68 0.39 22.37
CA GLN A 352 30.36 -0.58 21.53
C GLN A 352 29.92 -0.31 20.08
N PRO A 353 30.86 -0.32 19.12
CA PRO A 353 30.52 -0.17 17.72
C PRO A 353 29.40 -1.12 17.34
N SER A 354 28.42 -0.64 16.60
CA SER A 354 27.40 -1.53 16.04
C SER A 354 28.07 -2.46 15.02
N THR A 355 27.94 -3.75 15.24
CA THR A 355 28.39 -4.75 14.25
C THR A 355 27.13 -5.52 13.84
N PRO A 356 26.67 -5.44 12.61
CA PRO A 356 27.16 -4.65 11.45
C PRO A 356 26.97 -3.12 11.60
N ARG A 357 27.81 -2.34 10.93
CA ARG A 357 27.68 -0.87 10.87
C ARG A 357 26.39 -0.47 10.15
N LEU A 358 25.71 0.58 10.63
CA LEU A 358 24.51 1.11 10.00
C LEU A 358 24.83 2.29 9.07
N ILE A 359 24.27 2.26 7.86
CA ILE A 359 24.34 3.33 6.87
C ILE A 359 22.90 3.77 6.59
N PHE A 360 22.56 5.00 6.98
CA PHE A 360 21.23 5.58 6.75
C PHE A 360 21.25 6.46 5.51
N ILE A 361 20.48 6.11 4.49
CA ILE A 361 20.28 6.91 3.28
C ILE A 361 18.99 7.70 3.47
N VAL A 362 19.10 9.02 3.61
CA VAL A 362 18.00 9.93 3.92
C VAL A 362 17.81 10.99 2.84
N GLY A 363 16.62 11.56 2.74
CA GLY A 363 16.30 12.62 1.77
C GLY A 363 14.85 12.59 1.35
N LEU A 364 14.54 13.20 0.21
CA LEU A 364 13.19 13.15 -0.37
C LEU A 364 13.04 12.00 -1.39
N PRO A 365 11.83 11.50 -1.61
CA PRO A 365 11.55 10.60 -2.73
C PRO A 365 12.05 11.22 -4.04
N ARG A 366 12.55 10.38 -4.94
CA ARG A 366 13.07 10.80 -6.26
C ARG A 366 14.31 11.72 -6.21
N SER A 367 15.00 11.79 -5.08
CA SER A 367 16.29 12.51 -4.96
C SER A 367 17.49 11.80 -5.59
N GLY A 368 17.35 10.50 -5.94
CA GLY A 368 18.43 9.65 -6.45
C GLY A 368 18.95 8.64 -5.44
N SER A 369 18.27 8.48 -4.32
CA SER A 369 18.61 7.54 -3.22
C SER A 369 18.75 6.08 -3.68
N THR A 370 17.92 5.64 -4.65
CA THR A 370 18.02 4.30 -5.24
C THR A 370 19.33 4.10 -5.98
N LEU A 371 19.85 5.12 -6.68
CA LEU A 371 21.16 5.04 -7.32
C LEU A 371 22.27 4.89 -6.28
N VAL A 372 22.21 5.68 -5.20
CA VAL A 372 23.18 5.59 -4.10
C VAL A 372 23.17 4.20 -3.46
N GLU A 373 22.00 3.69 -3.17
CA GLU A 373 21.81 2.34 -2.63
C GLU A 373 22.35 1.27 -3.59
N THR A 374 22.09 1.39 -4.91
CA THR A 374 22.60 0.46 -5.92
C THR A 374 24.13 0.53 -6.06
N ILE A 375 24.73 1.72 -5.89
CA ILE A 375 26.19 1.88 -5.82
C ILE A 375 26.75 1.14 -4.61
N LEU A 376 26.20 1.38 -3.41
CA LEU A 376 26.66 0.75 -2.18
C LEU A 376 26.50 -0.78 -2.21
N SER A 377 25.44 -1.29 -2.84
CA SER A 377 25.17 -2.73 -2.96
C SER A 377 26.13 -3.49 -3.89
N GLN A 378 27.08 -2.82 -4.56
CA GLN A 378 28.20 -3.51 -5.21
C GLN A 378 29.13 -4.18 -4.18
N ASN A 379 29.08 -3.74 -2.92
CA ASN A 379 29.77 -4.43 -1.82
C ASN A 379 28.94 -5.66 -1.36
N GLN A 380 29.48 -6.84 -1.54
CA GLN A 380 28.81 -8.11 -1.19
C GLN A 380 28.69 -8.33 0.33
N GLU A 381 29.46 -7.62 1.14
CA GLU A 381 29.40 -7.68 2.61
C GLU A 381 28.36 -6.71 3.19
N LEU A 382 27.72 -5.91 2.35
CA LEU A 382 26.62 -5.03 2.74
C LEU A 382 25.28 -5.72 2.56
N ILE A 383 24.44 -5.69 3.58
CA ILE A 383 23.03 -6.09 3.50
C ILE A 383 22.19 -4.83 3.35
N ASP A 384 21.33 -4.84 2.36
CA ASP A 384 20.40 -3.76 2.12
C ASP A 384 19.03 -4.06 2.74
N LEU A 385 18.61 -3.15 3.63
CA LEU A 385 17.31 -3.28 4.29
C LEU A 385 16.16 -2.71 3.44
N GLY A 386 16.47 -1.85 2.46
CA GLY A 386 15.47 -1.16 1.64
C GLY A 386 14.74 -0.03 2.37
N GLU A 387 13.47 0.19 2.00
CA GLU A 387 12.60 1.22 2.59
C GLU A 387 11.78 0.64 3.76
N VAL A 388 12.40 0.43 4.91
CA VAL A 388 11.77 -0.19 6.08
C VAL A 388 11.52 0.81 7.21
N PRO A 389 10.31 0.87 7.81
CA PRO A 389 9.97 1.85 8.83
C PRO A 389 10.42 1.45 10.25
N TYR A 390 11.58 0.77 10.38
CA TYR A 390 12.05 0.24 11.67
C TYR A 390 12.28 1.32 12.72
N LEU A 391 12.80 2.50 12.33
CA LEU A 391 12.99 3.59 13.27
C LEU A 391 11.65 4.10 13.80
N ASN A 392 10.66 4.30 12.94
CA ASN A 392 9.32 4.75 13.36
C ASN A 392 8.67 3.74 14.32
N GLN A 393 8.77 2.44 14.03
CA GLN A 393 8.30 1.37 14.90
C GLN A 393 9.05 1.36 16.24
N ALA A 394 10.37 1.54 16.21
CA ALA A 394 11.18 1.59 17.43
C ALA A 394 10.85 2.81 18.31
N MET A 395 10.49 3.94 17.72
CA MET A 395 10.11 5.16 18.42
C MET A 395 8.69 5.09 19.01
N ALA A 396 7.76 4.42 18.37
CA ALA A 396 6.36 4.33 18.82
C ALA A 396 6.19 3.67 20.22
N GLY A 397 7.12 2.82 20.64
CA GLY A 397 7.03 2.06 21.90
C GLY A 397 7.76 2.67 23.10
N GLY A 398 8.25 3.94 23.06
CA GLY A 398 8.90 4.58 24.23
C GLY A 398 10.09 5.47 23.92
N SER A 399 10.61 6.12 24.94
CA SER A 399 11.20 7.44 24.90
C SER A 399 12.71 7.51 25.22
N THR A 400 13.44 6.40 25.37
CA THR A 400 14.89 6.47 25.60
C THR A 400 15.67 6.00 24.38
N ILE A 401 16.86 6.58 24.18
CA ILE A 401 17.76 6.22 23.07
C ILE A 401 18.12 4.72 23.11
N GLU A 402 18.37 4.15 24.30
CA GLU A 402 18.67 2.73 24.48
C GLU A 402 17.48 1.85 24.05
N ALA A 403 16.26 2.24 24.40
CA ALA A 403 15.06 1.49 24.02
C ALA A 403 14.83 1.53 22.50
N ILE A 404 15.07 2.70 21.87
CA ILE A 404 14.99 2.85 20.42
C ILE A 404 16.05 1.96 19.76
N ARG A 405 17.30 2.02 20.21
CA ARG A 405 18.40 1.17 19.73
C ARG A 405 18.04 -0.31 19.80
N SER A 406 17.61 -0.77 20.98
CA SER A 406 17.31 -2.18 21.23
C SER A 406 16.18 -2.69 20.34
N ARG A 407 15.09 -1.92 20.18
CA ARG A 407 13.96 -2.31 19.32
C ARG A 407 14.32 -2.30 17.85
N TYR A 408 15.06 -1.30 17.40
CA TYR A 408 15.55 -1.23 16.02
C TYR A 408 16.45 -2.44 15.68
N GLN A 409 17.39 -2.76 16.57
CA GLN A 409 18.27 -3.93 16.40
C GLN A 409 17.48 -5.25 16.42
N ALA A 410 16.51 -5.38 17.33
CA ALA A 410 15.64 -6.56 17.38
C ALA A 410 14.87 -6.74 16.07
N ALA A 411 14.30 -5.65 15.50
CA ALA A 411 13.60 -5.70 14.22
C ALA A 411 14.49 -6.15 13.07
N ILE A 412 15.72 -5.67 12.99
CA ILE A 412 16.69 -6.11 11.95
C ILE A 412 17.01 -7.60 12.10
N GLN A 413 17.23 -8.08 13.32
CA GLN A 413 17.62 -9.46 13.59
C GLN A 413 16.53 -10.49 13.24
N THR A 414 15.28 -10.07 13.07
CA THR A 414 14.20 -10.95 12.60
C THR A 414 14.22 -11.22 11.10
N ARG A 415 15.03 -10.51 10.35
CA ARG A 415 15.10 -10.69 8.88
C ARG A 415 15.80 -12.00 8.51
N ALA A 416 15.28 -12.66 7.49
CA ALA A 416 15.85 -13.91 6.99
C ALA A 416 17.26 -13.74 6.37
N ASP A 417 17.56 -12.55 5.84
CA ASP A 417 18.84 -12.19 5.23
C ASP A 417 19.85 -11.56 6.20
N TYR A 418 19.48 -11.39 7.48
CA TYR A 418 20.37 -10.85 8.49
C TYR A 418 21.58 -11.74 8.74
N ARG A 419 22.76 -11.13 8.70
CA ARG A 419 24.05 -11.76 9.04
C ARG A 419 24.79 -10.90 10.05
N PRO A 420 25.08 -11.42 11.25
CA PRO A 420 25.78 -10.62 12.28
C PRO A 420 27.24 -10.30 11.92
N ASP A 421 27.83 -11.01 10.96
CA ASP A 421 29.18 -10.84 10.43
C ASP A 421 29.24 -9.94 9.19
N ALA A 422 28.12 -9.41 8.73
CA ALA A 422 28.10 -8.45 7.63
C ALA A 422 28.91 -7.19 7.99
N ALA A 423 29.58 -6.58 7.02
CA ALA A 423 30.36 -5.36 7.24
C ALA A 423 29.46 -4.15 7.56
N ALA A 424 28.31 -4.08 6.88
CA ALA A 424 27.32 -3.01 7.11
C ALA A 424 25.90 -3.41 6.71
N LEU A 425 24.93 -2.62 7.19
CA LEU A 425 23.52 -2.65 6.78
C LEU A 425 23.13 -1.27 6.26
N SER A 426 22.48 -1.18 5.10
CA SER A 426 21.94 0.09 4.59
C SER A 426 20.42 0.16 4.81
N ASP A 427 19.97 1.22 5.49
CA ASP A 427 18.55 1.58 5.66
C ASP A 427 18.27 2.81 4.80
N LYS A 428 17.38 2.65 3.82
CA LYS A 428 16.97 3.71 2.90
C LYS A 428 15.53 4.18 3.17
N PHE A 429 15.10 4.18 4.42
CA PHE A 429 13.85 4.85 4.74
C PHE A 429 14.05 6.37 4.74
N LEU A 430 13.70 6.98 3.62
CA LEU A 430 14.06 8.38 3.32
C LEU A 430 13.59 9.37 4.39
N TYR A 431 12.42 9.13 5.00
CA TYR A 431 11.85 9.96 6.06
C TYR A 431 12.61 9.89 7.38
N ASN A 432 13.60 8.99 7.50
CA ASN A 432 14.58 9.06 8.59
C ASN A 432 15.35 10.39 8.62
N PHE A 433 15.26 11.21 7.56
CA PHE A 433 15.78 12.58 7.59
C PHE A 433 15.26 13.40 8.77
N ALA A 434 14.01 13.13 9.21
CA ALA A 434 13.41 13.84 10.34
C ALA A 434 14.09 13.57 11.69
N TYR A 435 14.92 12.51 11.78
CA TYR A 435 15.45 11.99 13.04
C TYR A 435 16.98 11.76 13.01
N CYS A 436 17.74 12.45 12.17
CA CYS A 436 19.19 12.28 12.09
C CYS A 436 19.94 12.40 13.44
N PRO A 437 19.61 13.34 14.36
CA PRO A 437 20.24 13.40 15.66
C PRO A 437 19.96 12.19 16.55
N VAL A 438 18.73 11.65 16.48
CA VAL A 438 18.34 10.41 17.21
C VAL A 438 19.14 9.22 16.67
N LEU A 439 19.30 9.11 15.36
CA LEU A 439 20.11 8.06 14.73
C LEU A 439 21.58 8.15 15.18
N ALA A 440 22.15 9.35 15.17
CA ALA A 440 23.53 9.57 15.58
C ALA A 440 23.77 9.26 17.07
N ALA A 441 22.76 9.49 17.93
CA ALA A 441 22.83 9.17 19.35
C ALA A 441 22.58 7.67 19.61
N ALA A 442 21.60 7.08 18.92
CA ALA A 442 21.30 5.64 19.04
C ALA A 442 22.44 4.77 18.48
N PHE A 443 23.10 5.20 17.40
CA PHE A 443 24.15 4.46 16.70
C PHE A 443 25.36 5.38 16.45
N PRO A 444 26.26 5.57 17.43
CA PRO A 444 27.34 6.56 17.36
C PRO A 444 28.32 6.37 16.18
N ASP A 445 28.46 5.14 15.68
CA ASP A 445 29.32 4.77 14.55
C ASP A 445 28.58 4.73 13.20
N CYS A 446 27.26 5.03 13.18
CA CYS A 446 26.50 5.05 11.95
C CYS A 446 27.00 6.09 10.95
N ARG A 447 26.73 5.85 9.68
CA ARG A 447 26.93 6.81 8.59
C ARG A 447 25.58 7.32 8.10
N ILE A 448 25.46 8.63 7.92
CA ILE A 448 24.24 9.27 7.42
C ILE A 448 24.57 9.90 6.07
N VAL A 449 23.95 9.39 5.02
CA VAL A 449 24.09 9.88 3.64
C VAL A 449 22.80 10.61 3.25
N HIS A 450 22.89 11.93 3.19
CA HIS A 450 21.77 12.78 2.79
C HIS A 450 21.80 13.03 1.29
N VAL A 451 20.88 12.41 0.56
CA VAL A 451 20.80 12.53 -0.90
C VAL A 451 19.85 13.65 -1.27
N HIS A 452 20.35 14.65 -1.97
CA HIS A 452 19.55 15.77 -2.46
C HIS A 452 19.85 16.09 -3.93
N ARG A 453 18.93 16.81 -4.58
CA ARG A 453 19.07 17.25 -5.98
C ARG A 453 18.47 18.62 -6.17
N ASN A 454 18.55 19.16 -7.41
CA ASN A 454 17.84 20.38 -7.77
C ASN A 454 16.36 20.31 -7.34
N PRO A 455 15.83 21.32 -6.61
CA PRO A 455 14.47 21.28 -6.06
C PRO A 455 13.41 21.10 -7.14
N MET A 456 13.52 21.79 -8.26
CA MET A 456 12.53 21.71 -9.36
C MET A 456 12.54 20.36 -10.03
N ASP A 457 13.71 19.73 -10.23
CA ASP A 457 13.79 18.37 -10.75
C ASP A 457 13.20 17.36 -9.76
N ASN A 458 13.33 17.60 -8.45
CA ASN A 458 12.68 16.78 -7.42
C ASN A 458 11.16 16.93 -7.46
N LEU A 459 10.65 18.19 -7.43
CA LEU A 459 9.23 18.49 -7.51
C LEU A 459 8.60 17.85 -8.75
N TRP A 460 9.17 18.06 -9.92
CA TRP A 460 8.66 17.48 -11.15
C TRP A 460 8.69 15.96 -11.12
N SER A 461 9.78 15.36 -10.64
CA SER A 461 9.91 13.91 -10.57
C SER A 461 8.95 13.28 -9.57
N THR A 462 8.59 13.95 -8.48
CA THR A 462 7.57 13.47 -7.54
C THR A 462 6.17 13.66 -8.10
N PHE A 463 5.88 14.81 -8.70
CA PHE A 463 4.58 15.14 -9.28
C PHE A 463 4.18 14.22 -10.45
N THR A 464 5.13 13.69 -11.20
CA THR A 464 4.89 12.78 -12.33
C THR A 464 4.81 11.30 -11.96
N ASN A 465 4.87 10.97 -10.66
CA ASN A 465 4.80 9.60 -10.17
C ASN A 465 3.62 9.41 -9.23
N HIS A 466 2.99 8.24 -9.32
CA HIS A 466 2.02 7.81 -8.34
C HIS A 466 2.71 7.11 -7.17
N PHE A 467 2.40 7.53 -5.96
CA PHE A 467 2.83 6.87 -4.72
C PHE A 467 1.64 6.19 -4.04
N ALA A 468 1.85 5.00 -3.49
CA ALA A 468 0.77 4.23 -2.88
C ALA A 468 0.26 4.92 -1.60
N GLN A 469 1.17 5.28 -0.68
CA GLN A 469 0.90 5.91 0.61
C GLN A 469 2.09 6.77 1.08
N GLY A 470 1.85 7.67 2.04
CA GLY A 470 2.89 8.41 2.75
C GLY A 470 3.54 9.55 1.98
N ASN A 471 3.03 9.87 0.79
CA ASN A 471 3.56 10.95 -0.06
C ASN A 471 2.44 11.83 -0.61
N GLU A 472 1.39 12.08 0.16
CA GLU A 472 0.19 12.81 -0.25
C GLU A 472 0.50 14.25 -0.68
N TRP A 473 1.55 14.86 -0.13
CA TRP A 473 2.06 16.17 -0.49
C TRP A 473 2.51 16.28 -1.95
N THR A 474 2.86 15.16 -2.59
CA THR A 474 3.37 15.16 -3.98
C THR A 474 2.28 15.42 -5.01
N TYR A 475 1.00 15.25 -4.66
CA TYR A 475 -0.13 15.45 -5.57
C TYR A 475 -0.53 16.92 -5.73
N ARG A 476 0.14 17.86 -5.04
CA ARG A 476 -0.04 19.30 -5.18
C ARG A 476 1.31 19.98 -5.19
N LEU A 477 1.57 20.82 -6.19
CA LEU A 477 2.86 21.51 -6.33
C LEU A 477 3.11 22.53 -5.20
N ASP A 478 2.07 23.21 -4.73
CA ASP A 478 2.16 24.11 -3.58
C ASP A 478 2.51 23.37 -2.28
N HIS A 479 1.92 22.20 -2.05
CA HIS A 479 2.29 21.31 -0.94
C HIS A 479 3.74 20.79 -1.09
N SER A 480 4.15 20.49 -2.32
CA SER A 480 5.51 20.04 -2.61
C SER A 480 6.55 21.12 -2.28
N VAL A 481 6.28 22.40 -2.61
CA VAL A 481 7.14 23.54 -2.22
C VAL A 481 7.20 23.69 -0.71
N ALA A 482 6.05 23.65 -0.04
CA ALA A 482 5.97 23.78 1.41
C ALA A 482 6.69 22.63 2.13
N PHE A 483 6.53 21.39 1.66
CA PHE A 483 7.22 20.23 2.23
C PHE A 483 8.72 20.25 1.95
N TYR A 484 9.15 20.72 0.77
CA TYR A 484 10.56 20.92 0.47
C TYR A 484 11.19 21.95 1.42
N HIS A 485 10.48 23.04 1.70
CA HIS A 485 10.94 24.08 2.64
C HIS A 485 11.08 23.51 4.05
N LEU A 486 10.06 22.80 4.55
CA LEU A 486 10.12 22.10 5.85
C LEU A 486 11.33 21.16 5.92
N TYR A 487 11.51 20.30 4.94
CA TYR A 487 12.61 19.36 4.86
C TYR A 487 13.98 20.07 4.96
N ARG A 488 14.15 21.17 4.24
CA ARG A 488 15.41 21.94 4.24
C ARG A 488 15.66 22.63 5.60
N GLN A 489 14.62 23.11 6.28
CA GLN A 489 14.73 23.68 7.63
C GLN A 489 15.14 22.61 8.64
N VAL A 490 14.53 21.44 8.60
CA VAL A 490 14.86 20.30 9.48
C VAL A 490 16.31 19.86 9.26
N MET A 491 16.73 19.67 8.00
CA MET A 491 18.11 19.26 7.71
C MET A 491 19.15 20.32 8.13
N ALA A 492 18.85 21.61 8.01
CA ALA A 492 19.72 22.68 8.47
C ALA A 492 19.87 22.68 10.00
N ALA A 493 18.78 22.45 10.73
CA ALA A 493 18.82 22.31 12.18
C ALA A 493 19.63 21.07 12.62
N HIS A 494 19.51 19.97 11.90
CA HIS A 494 20.28 18.75 12.18
C HIS A 494 21.78 18.93 11.94
N GLU A 495 22.18 19.63 10.86
CA GLU A 495 23.60 19.93 10.64
C GLU A 495 24.21 20.78 11.78
N GLN A 496 23.41 21.70 12.34
CA GLN A 496 23.83 22.48 13.53
C GLN A 496 23.92 21.61 14.79
N SER A 497 23.02 20.64 14.95
CA SER A 497 22.95 19.77 16.13
C SER A 497 24.04 18.69 16.14
N ILE A 498 24.37 18.13 14.98
CA ILE A 498 25.35 17.05 14.80
C ILE A 498 26.35 17.39 13.68
N PRO A 499 27.17 18.45 13.83
CA PRO A 499 28.02 18.98 12.76
C PRO A 499 28.99 17.92 12.22
N GLY A 500 29.09 17.83 10.90
CA GLY A 500 29.98 16.91 10.20
C GLY A 500 29.59 15.42 10.26
N ARG A 501 28.42 15.08 10.83
CA ARG A 501 27.92 13.68 10.90
C ARG A 501 27.11 13.29 9.67
N ILE A 502 26.67 14.26 8.87
CA ILE A 502 25.83 14.06 7.69
C ILE A 502 26.67 14.30 6.43
N TYR A 503 26.79 13.28 5.58
CA TYR A 503 27.41 13.43 4.27
C TYR A 503 26.36 13.90 3.26
N HIS A 504 26.49 15.12 2.77
CA HIS A 504 25.57 15.69 1.79
C HIS A 504 25.98 15.30 0.36
N LEU A 505 25.20 14.45 -0.27
CA LEU A 505 25.42 13.98 -1.63
C LEU A 505 24.48 14.69 -2.61
N ASN A 506 25.05 15.48 -3.51
CA ASN A 506 24.30 16.11 -4.60
C ASN A 506 24.16 15.16 -5.78
N TYR A 507 22.91 14.76 -6.10
CA TYR A 507 22.61 13.87 -7.22
C TYR A 507 23.12 14.39 -8.56
N ASN A 508 23.01 15.70 -8.81
CA ASN A 508 23.47 16.29 -10.08
C ASN A 508 24.99 16.14 -10.23
N GLN A 509 25.75 16.31 -9.17
CA GLN A 509 27.19 16.09 -9.15
C GLN A 509 27.52 14.60 -9.30
N LEU A 510 26.80 13.73 -8.60
CA LEU A 510 26.97 12.27 -8.71
C LEU A 510 26.81 11.78 -10.15
N THR A 511 25.78 12.28 -10.85
CA THR A 511 25.48 11.81 -12.23
C THR A 511 26.39 12.44 -13.30
N ARG A 512 26.99 13.58 -13.01
CA ARG A 512 27.92 14.27 -13.92
C ARG A 512 29.37 13.86 -13.74
N HIS A 513 29.77 13.62 -12.49
CA HIS A 513 31.14 13.36 -12.07
C HIS A 513 31.21 12.14 -11.15
N PRO A 514 30.71 10.96 -11.57
CA PRO A 514 30.67 9.77 -10.74
C PRO A 514 32.07 9.38 -10.24
N GLU A 515 33.11 9.54 -11.07
CA GLU A 515 34.50 9.25 -10.75
C GLU A 515 35.10 10.10 -9.60
N ARG A 516 34.47 11.24 -9.27
CA ARG A 516 34.86 12.11 -8.14
C ARG A 516 34.00 11.87 -6.91
N VAL A 517 32.68 11.71 -7.11
CA VAL A 517 31.70 11.67 -6.03
C VAL A 517 31.65 10.28 -5.39
N ILE A 518 31.72 9.22 -6.18
CA ILE A 518 31.59 7.84 -5.66
C ILE A 518 32.75 7.48 -4.72
N PRO A 519 34.04 7.74 -5.03
CA PRO A 519 35.10 7.44 -4.08
C PRO A 519 34.90 8.10 -2.71
N SER A 520 34.51 9.38 -2.68
CA SER A 520 34.23 10.09 -1.43
C SER A 520 33.02 9.53 -0.66
N LEU A 521 31.99 9.10 -1.36
CA LEU A 521 30.84 8.39 -0.75
C LEU A 521 31.27 7.08 -0.11
N ILE A 522 32.06 6.27 -0.82
CA ILE A 522 32.51 4.94 -0.36
C ILE A 522 33.43 5.10 0.86
N GLU A 523 34.36 6.04 0.84
CA GLU A 523 35.21 6.40 1.98
C GLU A 523 34.37 6.83 3.19
N HIS A 524 33.37 7.71 2.99
CA HIS A 524 32.46 8.11 4.08
C HIS A 524 31.74 6.91 4.69
N CYS A 525 31.29 5.96 3.87
CA CYS A 525 30.65 4.74 4.33
C CYS A 525 31.62 3.76 5.01
N GLY A 526 32.94 4.02 4.93
CA GLY A 526 34.01 3.25 5.58
C GLY A 526 34.36 1.97 4.82
N PHE A 527 34.29 2.02 3.50
CA PHE A 527 34.74 0.97 2.59
C PHE A 527 35.90 1.44 1.73
N ASP A 528 36.68 0.49 1.25
CA ASP A 528 37.70 0.73 0.24
C ASP A 528 37.03 0.90 -1.12
N PHE A 529 37.55 1.82 -1.93
CA PHE A 529 37.03 2.05 -3.27
C PHE A 529 37.41 0.91 -4.22
N ASP A 530 36.43 0.45 -5.00
CA ASP A 530 36.57 -0.49 -6.12
C ASP A 530 35.91 0.08 -7.37
N GLU A 531 36.44 -0.18 -8.56
CA GLU A 531 35.86 0.30 -9.82
C GLU A 531 34.44 -0.23 -10.06
N ALA A 532 34.05 -1.35 -9.44
CA ALA A 532 32.71 -1.90 -9.53
C ALA A 532 31.64 -0.89 -9.09
N TYR A 533 31.95 0.00 -8.15
CA TYR A 533 31.02 1.05 -7.70
C TYR A 533 30.67 2.07 -8.80
N LEU A 534 31.51 2.23 -9.84
CA LEU A 534 31.22 3.08 -11.00
C LEU A 534 30.24 2.43 -11.99
N HIS A 535 29.97 1.14 -11.83
CA HIS A 535 29.14 0.33 -12.73
C HIS A 535 27.96 -0.33 -12.01
N PRO A 536 27.08 0.43 -11.33
CA PRO A 536 25.99 -0.12 -10.51
C PRO A 536 24.99 -0.94 -11.37
N GLU A 537 24.90 -0.67 -12.67
CA GLU A 537 24.03 -1.41 -13.60
C GLU A 537 24.41 -2.89 -13.77
N ARG A 538 25.63 -3.28 -13.38
CA ARG A 538 26.11 -4.67 -13.46
C ARG A 538 25.71 -5.51 -12.25
N GLY A 539 25.21 -4.86 -11.21
CA GLY A 539 24.73 -5.54 -9.99
C GLY A 539 23.46 -6.36 -10.28
N ARG A 540 23.34 -7.53 -9.61
CA ARG A 540 22.18 -8.44 -9.73
C ARG A 540 21.10 -8.17 -8.67
N ARG A 541 21.17 -7.04 -7.99
CA ARG A 541 20.29 -6.72 -6.88
C ARG A 541 18.84 -6.56 -7.30
N GLN A 542 17.91 -6.97 -6.42
CA GLN A 542 16.50 -6.64 -6.51
C GLN A 542 16.28 -5.17 -6.09
N ILE A 543 15.44 -4.45 -6.81
CA ILE A 543 15.19 -3.02 -6.58
C ILE A 543 13.69 -2.80 -6.37
N HIS A 544 13.31 -2.44 -5.14
CA HIS A 544 11.92 -2.30 -4.67
C HIS A 544 11.41 -0.86 -4.69
N THR A 545 11.74 -0.07 -5.71
CA THR A 545 11.33 1.35 -5.76
C THR A 545 10.78 1.77 -7.11
N ALA A 546 10.03 2.89 -7.13
CA ALA A 546 9.55 3.53 -8.35
C ALA A 546 10.68 3.92 -9.34
N SER A 547 11.95 3.84 -8.90
CA SER A 547 13.15 4.12 -9.70
C SER A 547 13.84 2.87 -10.23
N ALA A 548 13.25 1.66 -10.04
CA ALA A 548 13.88 0.38 -10.37
C ALA A 548 14.43 0.31 -11.80
N VAL A 549 13.64 0.78 -12.79
CA VAL A 549 14.04 0.80 -14.20
C VAL A 549 15.25 1.72 -14.45
N GLN A 550 15.25 2.89 -13.81
CA GLN A 550 16.32 3.89 -13.98
C GLN A 550 17.62 3.43 -13.31
N ALA A 551 17.55 2.80 -12.14
CA ALA A 551 18.71 2.35 -11.39
C ALA A 551 19.45 1.17 -12.04
N ARG A 552 18.83 0.48 -13.00
CA ARG A 552 19.44 -0.61 -13.80
C ARG A 552 20.12 -0.11 -15.09
N SER A 553 20.16 1.19 -15.30
CA SER A 553 20.86 1.80 -16.45
C SER A 553 22.21 2.36 -15.98
N PRO A 554 23.22 2.47 -16.88
CA PRO A 554 24.45 3.18 -16.58
C PRO A 554 24.16 4.59 -16.03
N ILE A 555 25.01 5.06 -15.11
CA ILE A 555 24.87 6.39 -14.52
C ILE A 555 24.80 7.45 -15.63
N ASN A 556 23.75 8.27 -15.59
CA ASN A 556 23.54 9.33 -16.60
C ASN A 556 22.79 10.52 -16.00
N SER A 557 22.95 11.68 -16.64
CA SER A 557 22.36 12.95 -16.22
C SER A 557 21.05 13.31 -16.94
N ARG A 558 20.41 12.37 -17.64
CA ARG A 558 19.19 12.63 -18.46
C ARG A 558 18.02 13.19 -17.67
N SER A 559 18.00 13.00 -16.36
CA SER A 559 16.93 13.52 -15.47
C SER A 559 17.22 14.92 -14.91
N VAL A 560 18.43 15.46 -15.14
CA VAL A 560 18.83 16.79 -14.69
C VAL A 560 18.27 17.85 -15.63
N GLY A 561 17.55 18.81 -15.09
CA GLY A 561 16.97 19.92 -15.86
C GLY A 561 15.69 19.57 -16.61
N ARG A 562 15.12 18.38 -16.42
CA ARG A 562 13.90 17.97 -17.13
C ARG A 562 12.70 18.88 -16.87
N TRP A 563 12.62 19.51 -15.70
CA TRP A 563 11.55 20.44 -15.36
C TRP A 563 11.46 21.63 -16.32
N GLN A 564 12.56 22.02 -16.96
CA GLN A 564 12.60 23.16 -17.87
C GLN A 564 11.75 22.96 -19.13
N HIS A 565 11.47 21.72 -19.53
CA HIS A 565 10.54 21.42 -20.62
C HIS A 565 9.08 21.76 -20.28
N TYR A 566 8.78 21.96 -18.99
CA TYR A 566 7.46 22.23 -18.45
C TYR A 566 7.45 23.57 -17.69
N ARG A 567 8.27 24.52 -18.14
CA ARG A 567 8.49 25.81 -17.47
C ARG A 567 7.19 26.59 -17.30
N ASP A 568 6.29 26.55 -18.29
CA ASP A 568 5.03 27.29 -18.24
C ASP A 568 4.19 26.90 -17.02
N LEU A 569 4.17 25.63 -16.65
CA LEU A 569 3.52 25.14 -15.43
C LEU A 569 4.34 25.41 -14.17
N LEU A 570 5.65 25.26 -14.23
CA LEU A 570 6.51 25.12 -13.07
C LEU A 570 7.19 26.43 -12.62
N GLN A 571 7.24 27.45 -13.47
CA GLN A 571 7.91 28.73 -13.15
C GLN A 571 7.38 29.40 -11.86
N PRO A 572 6.05 29.45 -11.60
CA PRO A 572 5.56 30.05 -10.36
C PRO A 572 6.10 29.39 -9.09
N TYR A 573 6.37 28.09 -9.14
CA TYR A 573 6.92 27.32 -8.02
C TYR A 573 8.44 27.45 -7.91
N ALA A 574 9.13 27.64 -9.05
CA ALA A 574 10.55 28.00 -9.07
C ALA A 574 10.75 29.37 -8.40
N ASP A 575 9.94 30.36 -8.75
CA ASP A 575 10.00 31.72 -8.15
C ASP A 575 9.73 31.68 -6.64
N GLN A 576 8.79 30.83 -6.18
CA GLN A 576 8.52 30.62 -4.75
C GLN A 576 9.73 30.01 -4.03
N LEU A 577 10.37 29.00 -4.62
CA LEU A 577 11.56 28.37 -4.03
C LEU A 577 12.75 29.34 -3.98
N GLU A 578 12.94 30.17 -5.01
CA GLU A 578 13.97 31.19 -5.03
C GLU A 578 13.72 32.28 -3.98
N ALA A 579 12.47 32.70 -3.80
CA ALA A 579 12.07 33.60 -2.73
C ALA A 579 12.34 33.06 -1.32
N LEU A 580 12.31 31.70 -1.17
CA LEU A 580 12.68 30.99 0.06
C LEU A 580 14.20 30.76 0.18
N GLY A 581 15.00 31.24 -0.79
CA GLY A 581 16.47 31.12 -0.79
C GLY A 581 17.04 29.82 -1.37
N TYR A 582 16.23 29.04 -2.11
CA TYR A 582 16.68 27.81 -2.74
C TYR A 582 16.97 28.02 -4.23
N SER A 583 18.21 27.79 -4.63
CA SER A 583 18.58 27.90 -6.05
C SER A 583 17.88 26.85 -6.89
N THR A 584 17.17 27.30 -7.93
CA THR A 584 16.55 26.44 -8.96
C THR A 584 17.45 26.31 -10.19
N ALA A 585 18.56 27.05 -10.23
CA ALA A 585 19.50 27.02 -11.34
C ALA A 585 20.11 25.62 -11.52
N ILE A 586 20.27 25.24 -12.78
CA ILE A 586 21.01 24.04 -13.14
C ILE A 586 22.43 24.48 -13.41
N GLU A 587 23.38 23.99 -12.60
CA GLU A 587 24.78 24.24 -12.85
C GLU A 587 25.13 23.88 -14.31
N PRO A 588 25.83 24.73 -15.03
CA PRO A 588 26.24 24.41 -16.41
C PRO A 588 27.11 23.14 -16.42
N ILE A 589 27.04 22.41 -17.50
CA ILE A 589 27.98 21.31 -17.76
C ILE A 589 29.32 21.96 -18.02
N ALA A 590 30.27 21.82 -17.09
CA ALA A 590 31.64 22.30 -17.25
C ALA A 590 32.39 21.43 -18.26
#